data_95af547c6c470c09f3df4401c7e367d8
#
_entry.id   95af547c6c470c09f3df4401c7e367d8
#
_cell.length_a   1.000
_cell.length_b   1.000
_cell.length_c   1.000
_cell.angle_alpha   90.00
_cell.angle_beta   90.00
_cell.angle_gamma   90.00
#
_symmetry.space_group_name_H-M   'P 1'
#
loop_
_entity.id
_entity.type
_entity.pdbx_description
1 polymer ?
#
loop_
_entity_poly.entity_id
_entity_poly.type
_entity_poly.pdbx_seq_one_letter_code
_entity_poly.pdbx_strand_id
1 'polypeptide(L)'
;MTALRFGGRAVWIGNNRPMIEVNMQEIVTRELSVQGSFLYGYDEFEVVAGMVNRGEIHAEPLISKTISLKEAPAYFEKLAKTPGDLIKVVAVN
;
A
#
# COMPACT_ATOMS: atom_id res chain seq x y z
N MET A 1 -9.89 2.12 -14.34
CA MET A 1 -11.28 2.41 -13.89
C MET A 1 -12.31 1.39 -14.36
N THR A 2 -12.00 0.58 -15.37
CA THR A 2 -12.91 -0.45 -15.94
C THR A 2 -13.47 -1.47 -14.95
N ALA A 3 -12.73 -1.76 -13.87
CA ALA A 3 -13.17 -2.71 -12.84
C ALA A 3 -14.31 -2.20 -11.93
N LEU A 4 -14.61 -0.90 -11.97
CA LEU A 4 -15.66 -0.32 -11.14
C LEU A 4 -17.03 -0.50 -11.80
N ARG A 5 -18.06 -0.81 -11.00
CA ARG A 5 -19.44 -0.72 -11.43
C ARG A 5 -19.85 0.74 -11.66
N PHE A 6 -20.98 0.97 -12.31
CA PHE A 6 -21.63 2.29 -12.41
C PHE A 6 -21.88 2.86 -10.99
N GLY A 7 -21.64 4.14 -10.78
CA GLY A 7 -21.70 4.78 -9.47
C GLY A 7 -20.64 4.30 -8.47
N GLY A 8 -19.62 3.56 -8.93
CA GLY A 8 -18.59 3.00 -8.08
C GLY A 8 -17.60 4.05 -7.55
N ARG A 9 -16.86 3.68 -6.50
CA ARG A 9 -15.82 4.52 -5.88
C ARG A 9 -14.47 3.87 -5.98
N ALA A 10 -13.45 4.64 -6.43
CA ALA A 10 -12.04 4.31 -6.34
C ALA A 10 -11.40 5.04 -5.16
N VAL A 11 -10.57 4.36 -4.40
CA VAL A 11 -9.72 4.99 -3.38
C VAL A 11 -8.26 4.87 -3.81
N TRP A 12 -7.59 5.99 -3.95
CA TRP A 12 -6.17 6.07 -4.34
C TRP A 12 -5.29 6.25 -3.11
N ILE A 13 -4.42 5.29 -2.87
CA ILE A 13 -3.55 5.24 -1.68
C ILE A 13 -2.10 5.59 -2.05
N GLY A 14 -1.60 5.10 -3.19
CA GLY A 14 -0.23 5.32 -3.63
C GLY A 14 -0.02 6.74 -4.18
N ASN A 15 1.12 7.35 -3.88
CA ASN A 15 1.49 8.69 -4.37
C ASN A 15 2.94 8.78 -4.86
N ASN A 16 3.50 7.72 -5.41
CA ASN A 16 4.86 7.69 -5.93
C ASN A 16 5.06 8.48 -7.25
N ARG A 17 3.97 8.95 -7.87
CA ARG A 17 3.97 9.85 -9.03
C ARG A 17 3.04 11.03 -8.77
N PRO A 18 3.52 12.29 -8.92
CA PRO A 18 2.70 13.46 -8.65
C PRO A 18 1.59 13.69 -9.69
N MET A 19 1.79 13.20 -10.91
CA MET A 19 0.87 13.38 -12.02
C MET A 19 0.59 12.05 -12.71
N ILE A 20 -0.69 11.81 -13.01
CA ILE A 20 -1.16 10.67 -13.80
C ILE A 20 -2.22 11.14 -14.81
N GLU A 21 -2.29 10.46 -15.94
CA GLU A 21 -3.37 10.68 -16.92
C GLU A 21 -4.59 9.85 -16.52
N VAL A 22 -5.75 10.48 -16.57
CA VAL A 22 -7.03 9.82 -16.22
C VAL A 22 -8.05 10.10 -17.33
N ASN A 23 -8.77 9.08 -17.74
CA ASN A 23 -9.91 9.24 -18.64
C ASN A 23 -11.10 9.87 -17.90
N MET A 24 -11.20 11.18 -17.96
CA MET A 24 -12.28 11.93 -17.31
C MET A 24 -13.66 11.55 -17.87
N GLN A 25 -13.78 11.26 -19.17
CA GLN A 25 -15.05 10.87 -19.78
C GLN A 25 -15.60 9.60 -19.14
N GLU A 26 -14.73 8.62 -18.84
CA GLU A 26 -15.15 7.40 -18.13
C GLU A 26 -15.69 7.69 -16.73
N ILE A 27 -15.05 8.63 -16.01
CA ILE A 27 -15.50 9.05 -14.68
C ILE A 27 -16.89 9.67 -14.75
N VAL A 28 -17.08 10.60 -15.66
CA VAL A 28 -18.34 11.36 -15.79
C VAL A 28 -19.48 10.46 -16.27
N THR A 29 -19.27 9.70 -17.35
CA THR A 29 -20.35 8.89 -17.96
C THR A 29 -20.76 7.70 -17.11
N ARG A 30 -19.92 7.24 -16.21
CA ARG A 30 -20.20 6.13 -15.29
C ARG A 30 -20.47 6.59 -13.85
N GLU A 31 -20.58 7.90 -13.62
CA GLU A 31 -20.84 8.51 -12.31
C GLU A 31 -19.86 8.02 -11.21
N LEU A 32 -18.58 7.88 -11.56
CA LEU A 32 -17.58 7.37 -10.62
C LEU A 32 -17.12 8.43 -9.63
N SER A 33 -16.87 8.02 -8.40
CA SER A 33 -16.22 8.84 -7.39
C SER A 33 -14.75 8.43 -7.25
N VAL A 34 -13.86 9.42 -7.08
CA VAL A 34 -12.44 9.19 -6.80
C VAL A 34 -12.08 9.90 -5.50
N GLN A 35 -11.48 9.17 -4.58
CA GLN A 35 -11.08 9.69 -3.28
C GLN A 35 -9.62 9.33 -3.01
N GLY A 36 -8.83 10.30 -2.53
CA GLY A 36 -7.50 10.03 -2.00
C GLY A 36 -7.56 9.50 -0.58
N SER A 37 -6.59 8.68 -0.21
CA SER A 37 -6.34 8.26 1.17
C SER A 37 -4.84 8.41 1.44
N PHE A 38 -4.48 9.12 2.50
CA PHE A 38 -3.10 9.40 2.83
C PHE A 38 -2.82 9.10 4.29
N LEU A 39 -1.85 8.21 4.52
CA LEU A 39 -1.42 7.76 5.85
C LEU A 39 -2.58 7.18 6.71
N TYR A 40 -2.38 7.23 7.99
CA TYR A 40 -3.33 6.78 9.02
C TYR A 40 -3.07 7.56 10.31
N GLY A 41 -4.08 7.66 11.17
CA GLY A 41 -3.95 8.24 12.50
C GLY A 41 -3.41 7.22 13.54
N TYR A 42 -3.09 7.74 14.71
CA TYR A 42 -2.62 6.91 15.83
C TYR A 42 -3.67 5.87 16.23
N ASP A 43 -4.93 6.26 16.28
CA ASP A 43 -6.05 5.39 16.64
C ASP A 43 -6.19 4.20 15.67
N GLU A 44 -6.05 4.46 14.38
CA GLU A 44 -6.10 3.42 13.35
C GLU A 44 -4.92 2.46 13.46
N PHE A 45 -3.72 2.98 13.76
CA PHE A 45 -2.54 2.17 14.01
C PHE A 45 -2.74 1.24 15.22
N GLU A 46 -3.26 1.77 16.33
CA GLU A 46 -3.50 1.02 17.56
C GLU A 46 -4.52 -0.13 17.33
N VAL A 47 -5.60 0.17 16.61
CA VAL A 47 -6.61 -0.85 16.25
C VAL A 47 -5.99 -1.97 15.42
N VAL A 48 -5.25 -1.64 14.36
CA VAL A 48 -4.64 -2.64 13.48
C VAL A 48 -3.57 -3.45 14.22
N ALA A 49 -2.73 -2.81 15.02
CA ALA A 49 -1.73 -3.50 15.86
C ALA A 49 -2.40 -4.48 16.84
N GLY A 50 -3.51 -4.07 17.43
CA GLY A 50 -4.33 -4.94 18.28
C GLY A 50 -4.90 -6.15 17.53
N MET A 51 -5.38 -5.96 16.31
CA MET A 51 -5.88 -7.06 15.46
C MET A 51 -4.79 -8.05 15.08
N VAL A 52 -3.60 -7.58 14.75
CA VAL A 52 -2.43 -8.44 14.50
C VAL A 52 -2.08 -9.24 15.75
N ASN A 53 -2.05 -8.59 16.90
CA ASN A 53 -1.69 -9.21 18.18
C ASN A 53 -2.68 -10.31 18.62
N ARG A 54 -3.98 -10.15 18.28
CA ARG A 54 -5.02 -11.16 18.53
C ARG A 54 -5.09 -12.25 17.44
N GLY A 55 -4.24 -12.19 16.42
CA GLY A 55 -4.24 -13.15 15.32
C GLY A 55 -5.41 -12.99 14.33
N GLU A 56 -6.12 -11.87 14.35
CA GLU A 56 -7.21 -11.56 13.42
C GLU A 56 -6.67 -11.16 12.04
N ILE A 57 -5.45 -10.63 11.99
CA ILE A 57 -4.72 -10.30 10.77
C ILE A 57 -3.43 -11.13 10.71
N HIS A 58 -3.28 -11.91 9.67
CA HIS A 58 -2.07 -12.68 9.39
C HIS A 58 -1.13 -11.84 8.52
N ALA A 59 -0.18 -11.14 9.14
CA ALA A 59 0.76 -10.27 8.46
C ALA A 59 2.04 -10.99 7.99
N GLU A 60 2.38 -12.12 8.57
CA GLU A 60 3.61 -12.88 8.29
C GLU A 60 3.79 -13.20 6.79
N PRO A 61 2.75 -13.61 6.04
CA PRO A 61 2.92 -13.92 4.61
C PRO A 61 3.36 -12.72 3.76
N LEU A 62 3.18 -11.49 4.27
CA LEU A 62 3.62 -10.27 3.59
C LEU A 62 5.10 -9.96 3.82
N ILE A 63 5.72 -10.55 4.85
CA ILE A 63 7.13 -10.37 5.17
C ILE A 63 7.95 -11.31 4.29
N SER A 64 8.54 -10.77 3.23
CA SER A 64 9.36 -11.54 2.31
C SER A 64 10.71 -11.93 2.91
N LYS A 65 11.26 -11.08 3.77
CA LYS A 65 12.55 -11.31 4.41
C LYS A 65 12.72 -10.50 5.69
N THR A 66 13.39 -11.11 6.67
CA THR A 66 13.90 -10.43 7.87
C THR A 66 15.42 -10.29 7.74
N ILE A 67 15.95 -9.12 8.03
CA ILE A 67 17.37 -8.76 7.92
C ILE A 67 17.86 -8.09 9.19
N SER A 68 19.18 -7.99 9.37
CA SER A 68 19.79 -7.15 10.40
C SER A 68 19.79 -5.67 9.98
N LEU A 69 19.89 -4.76 10.95
CA LEU A 69 20.01 -3.33 10.65
C LEU A 69 21.25 -3.01 9.79
N LYS A 70 22.32 -3.78 9.90
CA LYS A 70 23.55 -3.59 9.10
C LYS A 70 23.33 -3.84 7.61
N GLU A 71 22.40 -4.71 7.26
CA GLU A 71 22.04 -5.04 5.87
C GLU A 71 21.04 -4.05 5.26
N ALA A 72 20.40 -3.21 6.08
CA ALA A 72 19.33 -2.31 5.63
C ALA A 72 19.73 -1.42 4.42
N PRO A 73 20.92 -0.77 4.37
CA PRO A 73 21.28 0.06 3.23
C PRO A 73 21.29 -0.68 1.89
N ALA A 74 21.80 -1.92 1.86
CA ALA A 74 21.81 -2.75 0.65
C ALA A 74 20.39 -3.14 0.21
N TYR A 75 19.50 -3.41 1.15
CA TYR A 75 18.11 -3.74 0.85
C TYR A 75 17.28 -2.53 0.42
N PHE A 76 17.56 -1.32 0.92
CA PHE A 76 16.95 -0.10 0.39
C PHE A 76 17.28 0.09 -1.10
N GLU A 77 18.55 -0.08 -1.46
CA GLU A 77 18.95 0.02 -2.86
C GLU A 77 18.31 -1.08 -3.74
N LYS A 78 18.27 -2.31 -3.25
CA LYS A 78 17.66 -3.43 -3.95
C LYS A 78 16.16 -3.22 -4.17
N LEU A 79 15.41 -2.80 -3.14
CA LEU A 79 13.98 -2.53 -3.25
C LEU A 79 13.67 -1.38 -4.19
N ALA A 80 14.55 -0.36 -4.26
CA ALA A 80 14.37 0.77 -5.17
C ALA A 80 14.62 0.42 -6.64
N LYS A 81 15.61 -0.44 -6.92
CA LYS A 81 16.07 -0.73 -8.29
C LYS A 81 15.53 -2.04 -8.85
N THR A 82 15.58 -3.12 -8.07
CA THR A 82 15.25 -4.48 -8.51
C THR A 82 14.56 -5.26 -7.39
N PRO A 83 13.32 -4.89 -7.01
CA PRO A 83 12.64 -5.53 -5.87
C PRO A 83 12.37 -7.02 -6.10
N GLY A 84 12.21 -7.49 -7.36
CA GLY A 84 11.85 -8.87 -7.65
C GLY A 84 10.54 -9.25 -6.95
N ASP A 85 10.54 -10.38 -6.22
CA ASP A 85 9.38 -10.88 -5.47
C ASP A 85 9.30 -10.32 -4.03
N LEU A 86 10.16 -9.35 -3.67
CA LEU A 86 10.15 -8.76 -2.34
C LEU A 86 8.97 -7.80 -2.16
N ILE A 87 8.06 -8.12 -1.26
CA ILE A 87 6.93 -7.27 -0.88
C ILE A 87 7.29 -6.38 0.32
N LYS A 88 7.74 -7.01 1.39
CA LYS A 88 8.12 -6.35 2.64
C LYS A 88 9.41 -6.95 3.20
N VAL A 89 10.37 -6.10 3.52
CA VAL A 89 11.59 -6.48 4.24
C VAL A 89 11.58 -5.82 5.61
N VAL A 90 11.76 -6.59 6.66
CA VAL A 90 11.76 -6.11 8.05
C VAL A 90 13.18 -6.18 8.59
N ALA A 91 13.71 -5.05 9.06
CA ALA A 91 14.98 -4.99 9.75
C ALA A 91 14.78 -5.12 11.26
N VAL A 92 15.54 -6.00 11.88
CA VAL A 92 15.51 -6.25 13.34
C VAL A 92 16.90 -6.08 13.93
N ASN A 93 16.96 -5.83 15.23
CA ASN A 93 18.20 -5.77 16.01
C ASN A 93 18.80 -7.15 16.23
#